data_57441b8d61063a5c7e8a76e22804c45c
#
_entry.id   57441b8d61063a5c7e8a76e22804c45c
#
_cell.length_a   1.000
_cell.length_b   1.000
_cell.length_c   1.000
_cell.angle_alpha   90.00
_cell.angle_beta   90.00
_cell.angle_gamma   90.00
#
_symmetry.space_group_name_H-M   'P 1'
#
loop_
_entity.id
_entity.type
_entity.pdbx_description
1 polymer ?
#
loop_
_entity_poly.entity_id
_entity_poly.type
_entity_poly.pdbx_seq_one_letter_code
_entity_poly.pdbx_strand_id
1 'polypeptide(L)'
;MNNKLYFLFFFIIFQIVKLKITRLKRHSFDIFKPNHKIFIDSHRGVNKEFFQNTYLAFKKAIQYNIDGIELDVWLSKDNVPVIIHGGGDGNISGYYNGTGSVKNYTIKELKKFRSVEDNQPIPLLEEVLKMCKNKIFLNIEIKDNRYDIVFNEIIKLLEKYNMFNQIQISSFHHNYYNKVKNYNLKHKKKIEFGFLYLNNSTSKFNYNYPKCALNIHYTDVSENVIKKAHKNKMAVIAWFQMNANEDLKIYKKLFQLGVDGIITNVPNILKLFRDHYYSKIKNK
;
A
#
# COMPACT_ATOMS: atom_id res chain seq x y z
N MET A 1 48.87 -11.34 -3.33
CA MET A 1 47.58 -10.86 -2.80
C MET A 1 46.86 -12.04 -2.16
N ASN A 2 46.48 -11.91 -0.90
CA ASN A 2 46.18 -13.01 0.04
C ASN A 2 44.84 -13.69 -0.31
N ASN A 3 44.80 -15.00 -0.61
CA ASN A 3 43.60 -15.80 -0.87
C ASN A 3 42.50 -15.64 0.18
N LYS A 4 42.85 -15.29 1.43
CA LYS A 4 41.89 -14.96 2.49
C LYS A 4 41.05 -13.70 2.22
N LEU A 5 41.64 -12.70 1.54
CA LEU A 5 40.93 -11.44 1.21
C LEU A 5 39.89 -11.66 0.12
N TYR A 6 40.17 -12.51 -0.86
CA TYR A 6 39.22 -12.92 -1.92
C TYR A 6 38.04 -13.72 -1.33
N PHE A 7 38.32 -14.64 -0.41
CA PHE A 7 37.28 -15.42 0.25
C PHE A 7 36.35 -14.55 1.09
N LEU A 8 36.91 -13.57 1.81
CA LEU A 8 36.13 -12.62 2.61
C LEU A 8 35.26 -11.72 1.71
N PHE A 9 35.83 -11.24 0.61
CA PHE A 9 35.10 -10.40 -0.37
C PHE A 9 33.95 -11.17 -1.03
N PHE A 10 34.17 -12.41 -1.48
CA PHE A 10 33.13 -13.28 -2.00
C PHE A 10 32.06 -13.62 -0.96
N PHE A 11 32.46 -13.86 0.30
CA PHE A 11 31.52 -14.14 1.37
C PHE A 11 30.65 -12.92 1.70
N ILE A 12 31.22 -11.72 1.72
CA ILE A 12 30.48 -10.46 1.93
C ILE A 12 29.52 -10.21 0.74
N ILE A 13 29.96 -10.39 -0.50
CA ILE A 13 29.09 -10.26 -1.67
C ILE A 13 27.98 -11.29 -1.62
N PHE A 14 28.26 -12.54 -1.27
CA PHE A 14 27.25 -13.60 -1.13
C PHE A 14 26.24 -13.29 -0.02
N GLN A 15 26.68 -12.74 1.11
CA GLN A 15 25.77 -12.28 2.18
C GLN A 15 24.94 -11.07 1.74
N ILE A 16 25.50 -10.11 1.01
CA ILE A 16 24.79 -8.96 0.46
C ILE A 16 23.77 -9.41 -0.60
N VAL A 17 24.14 -10.35 -1.47
CA VAL A 17 23.23 -10.93 -2.48
C VAL A 17 22.14 -11.75 -1.79
N LYS A 18 22.46 -12.55 -0.78
CA LYS A 18 21.50 -13.32 0.02
C LYS A 18 20.55 -12.41 0.82
N LEU A 19 21.06 -11.31 1.40
CA LEU A 19 20.25 -10.25 2.02
C LEU A 19 19.35 -9.53 1.00
N LYS A 20 19.85 -9.23 -0.21
CA LYS A 20 19.03 -8.68 -1.29
C LYS A 20 17.95 -9.66 -1.77
N ILE A 21 18.30 -10.94 -1.94
CA ILE A 21 17.35 -11.98 -2.37
C ILE A 21 16.32 -12.28 -1.28
N THR A 22 16.70 -12.30 0.00
CA THR A 22 15.75 -12.43 1.12
C THR A 22 14.89 -11.17 1.28
N ARG A 23 15.42 -9.98 0.96
CA ARG A 23 14.67 -8.73 0.93
C ARG A 23 13.66 -8.72 -0.24
N LEU A 24 14.05 -9.22 -1.42
CA LEU A 24 13.15 -9.41 -2.57
C LEU A 24 12.03 -10.43 -2.30
N LYS A 25 12.30 -11.49 -1.51
CA LYS A 25 11.25 -12.44 -1.08
C LYS A 25 10.28 -11.86 -0.05
N ARG A 26 10.64 -10.77 0.67
CA ARG A 26 9.74 -10.07 1.60
C ARG A 26 8.72 -9.15 0.93
N HIS A 27 8.86 -8.88 -0.36
CA HIS A 27 7.96 -7.99 -1.11
C HIS A 27 6.83 -8.72 -1.84
N SER A 28 6.71 -10.04 -1.71
CA SER A 28 5.46 -10.70 -2.04
C SER A 28 4.51 -10.53 -0.85
N PHE A 29 3.31 -10.06 -1.12
CA PHE A 29 2.21 -9.92 -0.15
C PHE A 29 1.73 -11.32 0.26
N ASP A 30 2.58 -12.03 0.99
CA ASP A 30 2.34 -13.42 1.35
C ASP A 30 1.61 -13.50 2.72
N ILE A 31 0.57 -12.66 2.85
CA ILE A 31 -0.33 -12.62 4.01
C ILE A 31 -1.13 -13.91 4.17
N PHE A 32 -1.15 -14.76 3.13
CA PHE A 32 -1.81 -16.07 3.18
C PHE A 32 -0.90 -17.18 3.70
N LYS A 33 0.35 -16.90 4.09
CA LYS A 33 1.22 -17.88 4.72
C LYS A 33 0.90 -18.05 6.20
N PRO A 34 0.85 -19.29 6.70
CA PRO A 34 0.77 -19.53 8.14
C PRO A 34 1.92 -18.81 8.88
N ASN A 35 1.63 -18.20 10.02
CA ASN A 35 2.62 -17.53 10.88
C ASN A 35 3.31 -16.29 10.27
N HIS A 36 2.70 -15.62 9.29
CA HIS A 36 3.22 -14.32 8.86
C HIS A 36 3.07 -13.27 9.97
N LYS A 37 4.01 -12.33 10.01
CA LYS A 37 3.86 -11.15 10.85
C LYS A 37 2.84 -10.20 10.21
N ILE A 38 2.01 -9.55 11.02
CA ILE A 38 1.07 -8.54 10.55
C ILE A 38 1.78 -7.54 9.63
N PHE A 39 1.23 -7.36 8.43
CA PHE A 39 1.76 -6.46 7.42
C PHE A 39 1.44 -5.00 7.80
N ILE A 40 2.40 -4.11 7.65
CA ILE A 40 2.23 -2.69 7.96
C ILE A 40 2.28 -1.90 6.67
N ASP A 41 1.14 -1.28 6.32
CA ASP A 41 1.01 -0.35 5.22
C ASP A 41 1.02 1.10 5.75
N SER A 42 1.89 1.92 5.22
CA SER A 42 1.99 3.34 5.57
C SER A 42 0.92 4.11 4.80
N HIS A 43 -0.14 4.57 5.49
CA HIS A 43 -1.28 5.28 4.90
C HIS A 43 -0.82 6.58 4.24
N ARG A 44 -0.79 6.63 2.92
CA ARG A 44 -0.28 7.75 2.10
C ARG A 44 1.17 8.14 2.42
N GLY A 45 2.00 7.15 2.80
CA GLY A 45 3.35 7.36 3.30
C GLY A 45 3.41 7.72 4.79
N VAL A 46 4.53 8.26 5.27
CA VAL A 46 4.70 8.70 6.67
C VAL A 46 4.04 10.06 6.86
N ASN A 47 2.71 10.09 6.87
CA ASN A 47 1.88 11.28 6.78
C ASN A 47 1.84 12.15 8.04
N LYS A 48 2.40 11.69 9.15
CA LYS A 48 2.55 12.50 10.39
C LYS A 48 3.87 13.29 10.45
N GLU A 49 4.81 12.99 9.57
CA GLU A 49 6.09 13.70 9.50
C GLU A 49 6.21 14.54 8.22
N PHE A 50 5.51 14.14 7.14
CA PHE A 50 5.52 14.82 5.85
C PHE A 50 4.11 14.89 5.28
N PHE A 51 3.86 15.83 4.39
CA PHE A 51 2.56 15.90 3.73
C PHE A 51 2.22 14.58 3.02
N GLN A 52 0.97 14.13 3.19
CA GLN A 52 0.47 12.87 2.66
C GLN A 52 0.62 12.76 1.13
N ASN A 53 0.82 11.53 0.63
CA ASN A 53 0.93 11.27 -0.82
C ASN A 53 2.05 12.07 -1.51
N THR A 54 3.19 12.25 -0.84
CA THR A 54 4.34 12.97 -1.38
C THR A 54 5.60 12.10 -1.44
N TYR A 55 6.58 12.54 -2.25
CA TYR A 55 7.87 11.83 -2.36
C TYR A 55 8.59 11.69 -1.02
N LEU A 56 8.56 12.73 -0.18
CA LEU A 56 9.23 12.69 1.12
C LEU A 56 8.55 11.70 2.05
N ALA A 57 7.20 11.68 2.10
CA ALA A 57 6.45 10.71 2.89
C ALA A 57 6.76 9.26 2.47
N PHE A 58 6.85 9.00 1.16
CA PHE A 58 7.18 7.66 0.64
C PHE A 58 8.64 7.27 0.86
N LYS A 59 9.57 8.21 0.62
CA LYS A 59 11.00 7.99 0.88
C LYS A 59 11.25 7.66 2.35
N LYS A 60 10.51 8.31 3.25
CA LYS A 60 10.61 8.08 4.69
C LYS A 60 10.10 6.69 5.07
N ALA A 61 9.00 6.22 4.48
CA ALA A 61 8.52 4.85 4.69
C ALA A 61 9.56 3.79 4.28
N ILE A 62 10.26 4.02 3.15
CA ILE A 62 11.38 3.17 2.72
C ILE A 62 12.53 3.20 3.74
N GLN A 63 12.90 4.40 4.25
CA GLN A 63 13.97 4.55 5.25
C GLN A 63 13.63 3.85 6.57
N TYR A 64 12.38 3.92 7.02
CA TYR A 64 11.90 3.23 8.21
C TYR A 64 11.75 1.72 8.00
N ASN A 65 12.00 1.23 6.78
CA ASN A 65 11.86 -0.18 6.43
C ASN A 65 10.46 -0.72 6.79
N ILE A 66 9.44 0.04 6.43
CA ILE A 66 8.03 -0.35 6.51
C ILE A 66 7.76 -1.40 5.42
N ASP A 67 6.72 -2.24 5.60
CA ASP A 67 6.45 -3.34 4.67
C ASP A 67 5.81 -2.83 3.37
N GLY A 68 4.89 -1.85 3.44
CA GLY A 68 4.20 -1.28 2.30
C GLY A 68 3.88 0.21 2.43
N ILE A 69 3.47 0.80 1.33
CA ILE A 69 2.92 2.14 1.22
C ILE A 69 1.57 2.05 0.52
N GLU A 70 0.54 2.53 1.19
CA GLU A 70 -0.73 2.80 0.54
C GLU A 70 -0.69 4.22 -0.06
N LEU A 71 -1.28 4.38 -1.24
CA LEU A 71 -1.32 5.64 -1.98
C LEU A 71 -2.56 5.75 -2.89
N ASP A 72 -3.02 6.99 -3.10
CA ASP A 72 -4.25 7.30 -3.84
C ASP A 72 -3.97 7.75 -5.27
N VAL A 73 -4.61 7.14 -6.28
CA VAL A 73 -4.39 7.44 -7.69
C VAL A 73 -5.62 8.02 -8.36
N TRP A 74 -5.41 9.14 -9.04
CA TRP A 74 -6.31 9.77 -10.00
C TRP A 74 -5.63 9.90 -11.36
N LEU A 75 -6.41 10.25 -12.40
CA LEU A 75 -5.86 10.68 -13.69
C LEU A 75 -5.95 12.20 -13.86
N SER A 76 -4.91 12.79 -14.44
CA SER A 76 -4.94 14.13 -14.99
C SER A 76 -5.91 14.23 -16.19
N LYS A 77 -6.10 15.44 -16.74
CA LYS A 77 -6.89 15.67 -17.94
C LYS A 77 -6.35 14.92 -19.17
N ASP A 78 -5.05 14.81 -19.27
CA ASP A 78 -4.30 14.09 -20.31
C ASP A 78 -3.98 12.63 -19.96
N ASN A 79 -4.78 12.04 -19.02
CA ASN A 79 -4.76 10.63 -18.61
C ASN A 79 -3.43 10.14 -17.99
N VAL A 80 -2.66 11.02 -17.38
CA VAL A 80 -1.46 10.61 -16.64
C VAL A 80 -1.84 10.26 -15.21
N PRO A 81 -1.47 9.06 -14.67
CA PRO A 81 -1.70 8.70 -13.29
C PRO A 81 -0.88 9.57 -12.33
N VAL A 82 -1.56 10.29 -11.44
CA VAL A 82 -1.00 11.16 -10.42
C VAL A 82 -1.42 10.73 -9.03
N ILE A 83 -0.62 11.07 -8.02
CA ILE A 83 -0.84 10.62 -6.65
C ILE A 83 -1.29 11.78 -5.79
N ILE A 84 -2.54 11.72 -5.35
CA ILE A 84 -3.17 12.67 -4.45
C ILE A 84 -4.44 12.05 -3.87
N HIS A 85 -4.73 12.26 -2.59
CA HIS A 85 -6.03 11.89 -2.06
C HIS A 85 -7.12 12.81 -2.64
N GLY A 86 -6.91 14.12 -2.55
CA GLY A 86 -7.88 15.11 -2.96
C GLY A 86 -9.15 15.12 -2.09
N GLY A 87 -9.97 16.11 -2.25
CA GLY A 87 -11.37 16.07 -1.82
C GLY A 87 -12.21 15.18 -2.72
N GLY A 88 -13.53 15.15 -2.50
CA GLY A 88 -14.44 14.48 -3.42
C GLY A 88 -14.10 14.84 -4.88
N ASP A 89 -14.10 13.86 -5.77
CA ASP A 89 -13.82 14.04 -7.20
C ASP A 89 -12.38 14.47 -7.55
N GLY A 90 -11.41 14.26 -6.63
CA GLY A 90 -10.01 14.62 -6.83
C GLY A 90 -9.73 16.12 -6.72
N ASN A 91 -10.52 16.84 -5.91
CA ASN A 91 -10.32 18.25 -5.66
C ASN A 91 -8.99 18.50 -4.95
N ILE A 92 -8.15 19.38 -5.55
CA ILE A 92 -6.82 19.72 -5.03
C ILE A 92 -6.84 20.83 -3.96
N SER A 93 -7.96 21.54 -3.80
CA SER A 93 -8.09 22.62 -2.82
C SER A 93 -7.84 22.14 -1.40
N GLY A 94 -7.03 22.90 -0.64
CA GLY A 94 -6.63 22.53 0.72
C GLY A 94 -5.52 21.47 0.81
N TYR A 95 -5.18 20.82 -0.29
CA TYR A 95 -4.03 19.91 -0.41
C TYR A 95 -2.85 20.59 -1.10
N TYR A 96 -3.14 21.36 -2.13
CA TYR A 96 -2.17 22.09 -2.94
C TYR A 96 -2.61 23.54 -3.12
N ASN A 97 -1.68 24.39 -3.52
CA ASN A 97 -1.91 25.83 -3.78
C ASN A 97 -2.73 26.09 -5.08
N GLY A 98 -3.67 25.23 -5.38
CA GLY A 98 -4.59 25.29 -6.52
C GLY A 98 -6.02 24.99 -6.07
N THR A 99 -6.96 25.04 -7.01
CA THR A 99 -8.39 24.79 -6.78
C THR A 99 -8.95 23.86 -7.85
N GLY A 100 -10.09 23.20 -7.55
CA GLY A 100 -10.78 22.34 -8.50
C GLY A 100 -10.22 20.92 -8.59
N SER A 101 -10.76 20.13 -9.51
CA SER A 101 -10.42 18.70 -9.64
C SER A 101 -9.16 18.50 -10.46
N VAL A 102 -8.33 17.54 -10.05
CA VAL A 102 -7.14 17.08 -10.77
C VAL A 102 -7.44 16.68 -12.22
N LYS A 103 -8.64 16.21 -12.49
CA LYS A 103 -9.12 15.81 -13.83
C LYS A 103 -9.22 16.96 -14.84
N ASN A 104 -9.25 18.21 -14.34
CA ASN A 104 -9.38 19.39 -15.17
C ASN A 104 -8.03 19.95 -15.66
N TYR A 105 -6.92 19.44 -15.11
CA TYR A 105 -5.58 19.91 -15.38
C TYR A 105 -4.74 18.89 -16.13
N THR A 106 -3.99 19.34 -17.12
CA THR A 106 -2.91 18.56 -17.72
C THR A 106 -1.77 18.34 -16.75
N ILE A 107 -0.92 17.34 -17.00
CA ILE A 107 0.26 17.14 -16.15
C ILE A 107 1.20 18.35 -16.12
N LYS A 108 1.31 19.08 -17.23
CA LYS A 108 2.10 20.32 -17.31
C LYS A 108 1.60 21.40 -16.35
N GLU A 109 0.29 21.48 -16.15
CA GLU A 109 -0.35 22.40 -15.20
C GLU A 109 -0.21 21.89 -13.76
N LEU A 110 -0.49 20.60 -13.52
CA LEU A 110 -0.37 19.99 -12.19
C LEU A 110 1.03 20.09 -11.60
N LYS A 111 2.07 20.02 -12.43
CA LYS A 111 3.47 20.18 -12.00
C LYS A 111 3.80 21.56 -11.42
N LYS A 112 2.95 22.56 -11.62
CA LYS A 112 3.11 23.91 -11.03
C LYS A 112 2.60 24.00 -9.60
N PHE A 113 1.67 23.14 -9.21
CA PHE A 113 1.10 23.14 -7.86
C PHE A 113 2.07 22.56 -6.83
N ARG A 114 1.97 23.10 -5.62
CA ARG A 114 2.79 22.70 -4.46
C ARG A 114 1.88 22.40 -3.28
N SER A 115 2.24 21.38 -2.53
CA SER A 115 1.56 21.02 -1.29
C SER A 115 1.59 22.19 -0.30
N VAL A 116 0.50 22.35 0.45
CA VAL A 116 0.31 23.49 1.35
C VAL A 116 1.23 23.46 2.57
N GLU A 117 1.70 22.29 2.98
CA GLU A 117 2.50 22.12 4.20
C GLU A 117 4.01 22.14 3.92
N ASP A 118 4.47 21.42 2.91
CA ASP A 118 5.89 21.16 2.69
C ASP A 118 6.41 21.48 1.28
N ASN A 119 5.60 22.21 0.51
CA ASN A 119 5.95 22.74 -0.82
C ASN A 119 6.41 21.69 -1.85
N GLN A 120 5.89 20.46 -1.76
CA GLN A 120 6.22 19.42 -2.71
C GLN A 120 5.29 19.40 -3.93
N PRO A 121 5.77 18.95 -5.10
CA PRO A 121 4.91 18.76 -6.27
C PRO A 121 3.97 17.58 -6.10
N ILE A 122 2.89 17.53 -6.89
CA ILE A 122 2.05 16.34 -7.02
C ILE A 122 2.88 15.22 -7.69
N PRO A 123 3.04 14.04 -7.03
CA PRO A 123 3.83 12.97 -7.60
C PRO A 123 3.12 12.27 -8.78
N LEU A 124 3.91 11.80 -9.75
CA LEU A 124 3.44 10.86 -10.76
C LEU A 124 3.56 9.43 -10.24
N LEU A 125 2.57 8.58 -10.57
CA LEU A 125 2.66 7.17 -10.23
C LEU A 125 3.93 6.54 -10.83
N GLU A 126 4.30 6.91 -12.05
CA GLU A 126 5.52 6.41 -12.71
C GLU A 126 6.79 6.69 -11.89
N GLU A 127 6.92 7.88 -11.34
CA GLU A 127 8.10 8.29 -10.56
C GLU A 127 8.15 7.54 -9.22
N VAL A 128 6.98 7.32 -8.60
CA VAL A 128 6.89 6.54 -7.36
C VAL A 128 7.17 5.06 -7.60
N LEU A 129 6.68 4.48 -8.71
CA LEU A 129 7.04 3.11 -9.08
C LEU A 129 8.56 2.94 -9.24
N LYS A 130 9.24 3.87 -9.92
CA LYS A 130 10.72 3.86 -10.04
C LYS A 130 11.40 3.91 -8.68
N MET A 131 10.93 4.78 -7.78
CA MET A 131 11.51 4.95 -6.45
C MET A 131 11.34 3.70 -5.58
N CYS A 132 10.17 3.04 -5.66
CA CYS A 132 9.77 1.93 -4.80
C CYS A 132 10.15 0.54 -5.33
N LYS A 133 10.51 0.43 -6.62
CA LYS A 133 10.84 -0.84 -7.25
C LYS A 133 11.89 -1.62 -6.46
N ASN A 134 11.57 -2.88 -6.11
CA ASN A 134 12.40 -3.78 -5.32
C ASN A 134 12.78 -3.27 -3.92
N LYS A 135 12.04 -2.29 -3.38
CA LYS A 135 12.33 -1.72 -2.05
C LYS A 135 11.18 -1.86 -1.07
N ILE A 136 9.94 -1.67 -1.53
CA ILE A 136 8.76 -1.65 -0.67
C ILE A 136 7.52 -2.06 -1.47
N PHE A 137 6.54 -2.69 -0.84
CA PHE A 137 5.25 -3.03 -1.43
C PHE A 137 4.41 -1.76 -1.64
N LEU A 138 3.54 -1.75 -2.66
CA LEU A 138 2.61 -0.64 -2.90
C LEU A 138 1.17 -1.15 -2.94
N ASN A 139 0.32 -0.53 -2.12
CA ASN A 139 -1.12 -0.64 -2.19
C ASN A 139 -1.65 0.58 -2.94
N ILE A 140 -2.06 0.38 -4.20
CA ILE A 140 -2.52 1.45 -5.09
C ILE A 140 -4.04 1.53 -4.99
N GLU A 141 -4.55 2.52 -4.24
CA GLU A 141 -5.98 2.81 -4.23
C GLU A 141 -6.36 3.57 -5.50
N ILE A 142 -7.26 2.98 -6.31
CA ILE A 142 -7.85 3.66 -7.46
C ILE A 142 -9.09 4.43 -7.01
N LYS A 143 -9.02 5.76 -7.10
CA LYS A 143 -10.12 6.68 -6.76
C LYS A 143 -10.88 7.19 -7.98
N ASP A 144 -10.23 7.20 -9.13
CA ASP A 144 -10.80 7.71 -10.39
C ASP A 144 -11.91 6.79 -10.91
N ASN A 145 -13.00 7.36 -11.40
CA ASN A 145 -14.15 6.64 -11.94
C ASN A 145 -14.11 6.44 -13.46
N ARG A 146 -13.04 6.84 -14.13
CA ARG A 146 -12.77 6.54 -15.56
C ARG A 146 -12.23 5.11 -15.70
N TYR A 147 -13.01 4.13 -15.30
CA TYR A 147 -12.65 2.74 -15.01
C TYR A 147 -11.66 2.07 -15.97
N ASP A 148 -11.91 2.17 -17.30
CA ASP A 148 -11.05 1.51 -18.30
C ASP A 148 -9.73 2.26 -18.48
N ILE A 149 -9.80 3.58 -18.51
CA ILE A 149 -8.65 4.42 -18.78
C ILE A 149 -7.65 4.31 -17.63
N VAL A 150 -8.08 4.55 -16.39
CA VAL A 150 -7.16 4.54 -15.23
C VAL A 150 -6.55 3.16 -15.02
N PHE A 151 -7.35 2.10 -15.16
CA PHE A 151 -6.83 0.74 -15.02
C PHE A 151 -5.75 0.45 -16.07
N ASN A 152 -6.03 0.75 -17.35
CA ASN A 152 -5.07 0.51 -18.43
C ASN A 152 -3.79 1.32 -18.26
N GLU A 153 -3.87 2.60 -17.84
CA GLU A 153 -2.67 3.41 -17.61
C GLU A 153 -1.82 2.88 -16.45
N ILE A 154 -2.46 2.43 -15.35
CA ILE A 154 -1.74 1.78 -14.26
C ILE A 154 -1.06 0.49 -14.75
N ILE A 155 -1.78 -0.37 -15.49
CA ILE A 155 -1.24 -1.64 -16.00
C ILE A 155 -0.03 -1.39 -16.92
N LYS A 156 -0.11 -0.44 -17.85
CA LYS A 156 1.03 -0.06 -18.72
C LYS A 156 2.29 0.27 -17.90
N LEU A 157 2.13 1.01 -16.81
CA LEU A 157 3.25 1.35 -15.93
C LEU A 157 3.77 0.11 -15.17
N LEU A 158 2.87 -0.76 -14.68
CA LEU A 158 3.27 -1.99 -14.01
C LEU A 158 4.02 -2.94 -14.95
N GLU A 159 3.62 -3.03 -16.22
CA GLU A 159 4.33 -3.77 -17.27
C GLU A 159 5.72 -3.17 -17.52
N LYS A 160 5.78 -1.86 -17.75
CA LYS A 160 7.03 -1.12 -18.01
C LYS A 160 8.07 -1.34 -16.92
N TYR A 161 7.65 -1.39 -15.66
CA TYR A 161 8.55 -1.55 -14.51
C TYR A 161 8.64 -2.99 -13.99
N ASN A 162 7.84 -3.92 -14.53
CA ASN A 162 7.72 -5.30 -14.08
C ASN A 162 7.49 -5.41 -12.55
N MET A 163 6.44 -4.73 -12.05
CA MET A 163 6.18 -4.60 -10.61
C MET A 163 4.99 -5.42 -10.10
N PHE A 164 4.45 -6.35 -10.86
CA PHE A 164 3.26 -7.12 -10.50
C PHE A 164 3.33 -7.88 -9.17
N ASN A 165 4.54 -8.29 -8.75
CA ASN A 165 4.73 -9.09 -7.52
C ASN A 165 4.87 -8.25 -6.24
N GLN A 166 4.79 -6.92 -6.34
CA GLN A 166 4.91 -6.00 -5.20
C GLN A 166 3.79 -4.95 -5.17
N ILE A 167 2.62 -5.32 -5.76
CA ILE A 167 1.48 -4.42 -5.90
C ILE A 167 0.21 -5.11 -5.44
N GLN A 168 -0.58 -4.39 -4.63
CA GLN A 168 -2.00 -4.60 -4.49
C GLN A 168 -2.72 -3.43 -5.18
N ILE A 169 -3.81 -3.71 -5.87
CA ILE A 169 -4.78 -2.68 -6.30
C ILE A 169 -5.93 -2.72 -5.30
N SER A 170 -6.31 -1.58 -4.75
CA SER A 170 -7.49 -1.47 -3.89
C SER A 170 -8.43 -0.38 -4.39
N SER A 171 -9.71 -0.49 -4.04
CA SER A 171 -10.70 0.54 -4.37
C SER A 171 -11.99 0.36 -3.58
N PHE A 172 -12.70 1.47 -3.33
CA PHE A 172 -14.13 1.46 -2.95
C PHE A 172 -15.04 1.12 -4.14
N HIS A 173 -14.55 1.27 -5.36
CA HIS A 173 -15.24 0.85 -6.59
C HIS A 173 -14.91 -0.62 -6.91
N HIS A 174 -15.69 -1.54 -6.34
CA HIS A 174 -15.43 -2.99 -6.39
C HIS A 174 -15.44 -3.57 -7.82
N ASN A 175 -15.97 -2.86 -8.81
CA ASN A 175 -15.93 -3.27 -10.22
C ASN A 175 -14.51 -3.45 -10.77
N TYR A 176 -13.51 -2.82 -10.18
CA TYR A 176 -12.10 -3.02 -10.53
C TYR A 176 -11.63 -4.46 -10.30
N TYR A 177 -12.25 -5.20 -9.38
CA TYR A 177 -11.93 -6.61 -9.17
C TYR A 177 -12.03 -7.43 -10.47
N ASN A 178 -13.11 -7.25 -11.24
CA ASN A 178 -13.29 -8.00 -12.49
C ASN A 178 -12.20 -7.66 -13.51
N LYS A 179 -11.72 -6.42 -13.57
CA LYS A 179 -10.60 -6.03 -14.43
C LYS A 179 -9.30 -6.68 -14.00
N VAL A 180 -8.98 -6.64 -12.71
CA VAL A 180 -7.79 -7.31 -12.15
C VAL A 180 -7.85 -8.81 -12.39
N LYS A 181 -8.99 -9.45 -12.09
CA LYS A 181 -9.21 -10.89 -12.32
C LYS A 181 -8.99 -11.28 -13.79
N ASN A 182 -9.64 -10.56 -14.72
CA ASN A 182 -9.55 -10.86 -16.14
C ASN A 182 -8.13 -10.65 -16.67
N TYR A 183 -7.45 -9.57 -16.23
CA TYR A 183 -6.06 -9.32 -16.58
C TYR A 183 -5.14 -10.44 -16.05
N ASN A 184 -5.28 -10.83 -14.79
CA ASN A 184 -4.52 -11.91 -14.18
C ASN A 184 -4.68 -13.24 -14.94
N LEU A 185 -5.91 -13.60 -15.32
CA LEU A 185 -6.19 -14.81 -16.07
C LEU A 185 -5.56 -14.77 -17.45
N LYS A 186 -5.75 -13.67 -18.19
CA LYS A 186 -5.25 -13.51 -19.56
C LYS A 186 -3.71 -13.50 -19.62
N HIS A 187 -3.05 -12.83 -18.69
CA HIS A 187 -1.60 -12.59 -18.71
C HIS A 187 -0.80 -13.42 -17.70
N LYS A 188 -1.46 -14.38 -17.01
CA LYS A 188 -0.85 -15.23 -15.96
C LYS A 188 -0.11 -14.40 -14.90
N LYS A 189 -0.69 -13.25 -14.51
CA LYS A 189 -0.18 -12.37 -13.45
C LYS A 189 -0.88 -12.64 -12.12
N LYS A 190 -0.38 -12.03 -11.05
CA LYS A 190 -0.91 -12.20 -9.68
C LYS A 190 -1.04 -10.85 -9.00
N ILE A 191 -1.72 -9.90 -9.65
CA ILE A 191 -2.09 -8.66 -8.97
C ILE A 191 -3.13 -9.01 -7.93
N GLU A 192 -2.91 -8.60 -6.68
CA GLU A 192 -3.88 -8.78 -5.60
C GLU A 192 -4.90 -7.65 -5.62
N PHE A 193 -6.13 -7.92 -5.14
CA PHE A 193 -7.17 -6.92 -5.02
C PHE A 193 -7.65 -6.78 -3.58
N GLY A 194 -7.71 -5.52 -3.10
CA GLY A 194 -8.26 -5.13 -1.81
C GLY A 194 -9.61 -4.45 -1.98
N PHE A 195 -10.66 -5.06 -1.41
CA PHE A 195 -11.99 -4.46 -1.34
C PHE A 195 -12.04 -3.47 -0.20
N LEU A 196 -12.08 -2.18 -0.50
CA LEU A 196 -12.22 -1.13 0.51
C LEU A 196 -13.68 -0.98 0.93
N TYR A 197 -13.91 -0.89 2.23
CA TYR A 197 -15.22 -0.65 2.83
C TYR A 197 -15.13 0.48 3.87
N LEU A 198 -16.11 1.37 3.85
CA LEU A 198 -16.28 2.40 4.87
C LEU A 198 -16.68 1.76 6.21
N ASN A 199 -16.57 2.51 7.29
CA ASN A 199 -17.04 2.07 8.60
C ASN A 199 -18.55 1.73 8.59
N ASN A 200 -18.96 0.85 9.51
CA ASN A 200 -20.33 0.34 9.61
C ASN A 200 -20.83 -0.36 8.34
N SER A 201 -19.94 -1.03 7.62
CA SER A 201 -20.25 -1.73 6.37
C SER A 201 -20.31 -3.25 6.51
N THR A 202 -20.31 -3.81 7.72
CA THR A 202 -20.21 -5.26 7.97
C THR A 202 -21.27 -6.10 7.25
N SER A 203 -22.49 -5.57 7.07
CA SER A 203 -23.57 -6.22 6.33
C SER A 203 -23.32 -6.30 4.81
N LYS A 204 -22.39 -5.49 4.30
CA LYS A 204 -22.04 -5.41 2.87
C LYS A 204 -20.83 -6.26 2.51
N PHE A 205 -20.13 -6.85 3.49
CA PHE A 205 -18.91 -7.63 3.22
C PHE A 205 -19.23 -8.88 2.42
N ASN A 206 -18.50 -9.03 1.30
CA ASN A 206 -18.58 -10.21 0.46
C ASN A 206 -17.31 -11.05 0.64
N TYR A 207 -17.49 -12.29 1.08
CA TYR A 207 -16.40 -13.22 1.38
C TYR A 207 -16.09 -14.21 0.25
N ASN A 208 -16.67 -14.04 -0.95
CA ASN A 208 -16.55 -15.00 -2.06
C ASN A 208 -15.39 -14.69 -3.01
N TYR A 209 -14.33 -14.05 -2.52
CA TYR A 209 -13.19 -13.61 -3.32
C TYR A 209 -11.86 -14.17 -2.77
N PRO A 210 -11.60 -15.49 -2.91
CA PRO A 210 -10.38 -16.09 -2.37
C PRO A 210 -9.12 -15.44 -2.94
N LYS A 211 -8.11 -15.27 -2.09
CA LYS A 211 -6.84 -14.57 -2.39
C LYS A 211 -6.97 -13.06 -2.63
N CYS A 212 -8.09 -12.47 -2.21
CA CYS A 212 -8.27 -11.02 -2.11
C CYS A 212 -8.21 -10.57 -0.65
N ALA A 213 -8.13 -9.27 -0.42
CA ALA A 213 -8.20 -8.70 0.92
C ALA A 213 -9.51 -7.94 1.14
N LEU A 214 -10.04 -8.02 2.35
CA LEU A 214 -11.02 -7.10 2.90
C LEU A 214 -10.25 -5.96 3.58
N ASN A 215 -10.21 -4.79 2.95
CA ASN A 215 -9.63 -3.59 3.53
C ASN A 215 -10.76 -2.83 4.25
N ILE A 216 -10.91 -3.05 5.55
CA ILE A 216 -12.05 -2.57 6.33
C ILE A 216 -11.63 -1.58 7.40
N HIS A 217 -12.53 -0.68 7.77
CA HIS A 217 -12.28 0.24 8.87
C HIS A 217 -11.99 -0.54 10.17
N TYR A 218 -11.03 -0.09 10.96
CA TYR A 218 -10.55 -0.83 12.15
C TYR A 218 -11.65 -1.13 13.17
N THR A 219 -12.71 -0.30 13.24
CA THR A 219 -13.86 -0.52 14.13
C THR A 219 -14.76 -1.69 13.72
N ASP A 220 -14.72 -2.08 12.43
CA ASP A 220 -15.52 -3.18 11.88
C ASP A 220 -14.82 -4.54 12.03
N VAL A 221 -13.58 -4.55 12.52
CA VAL A 221 -12.82 -5.79 12.76
C VAL A 221 -13.38 -6.51 13.98
N SER A 222 -13.81 -7.75 13.77
CA SER A 222 -14.30 -8.64 14.83
C SER A 222 -13.87 -10.08 14.58
N GLU A 223 -13.93 -10.91 15.61
CA GLU A 223 -13.61 -12.33 15.51
C GLU A 223 -14.43 -13.04 14.41
N ASN A 224 -15.73 -12.70 14.31
CA ASN A 224 -16.61 -13.26 13.29
C ASN A 224 -16.18 -12.87 11.87
N VAL A 225 -15.78 -11.60 11.65
CA VAL A 225 -15.28 -11.12 10.36
C VAL A 225 -14.00 -11.85 9.98
N ILE A 226 -13.03 -11.93 10.90
CA ILE A 226 -11.77 -12.64 10.68
C ILE A 226 -12.02 -14.12 10.34
N LYS A 227 -12.80 -14.85 11.16
CA LYS A 227 -13.13 -16.25 10.93
C LYS A 227 -13.77 -16.48 9.55
N LYS A 228 -14.74 -15.64 9.17
CA LYS A 228 -15.41 -15.74 7.86
C LYS A 228 -14.45 -15.47 6.71
N ALA A 229 -13.62 -14.42 6.80
CA ALA A 229 -12.64 -14.08 5.78
C ALA A 229 -11.60 -15.20 5.60
N HIS A 230 -10.98 -15.65 6.67
CA HIS A 230 -9.97 -16.71 6.63
C HIS A 230 -10.52 -18.05 6.14
N LYS A 231 -11.75 -18.44 6.56
CA LYS A 231 -12.44 -19.63 6.03
C LYS A 231 -12.56 -19.58 4.50
N ASN A 232 -12.75 -18.40 3.93
CA ASN A 232 -12.86 -18.17 2.50
C ASN A 232 -11.53 -17.79 1.84
N LYS A 233 -10.40 -17.95 2.54
CA LYS A 233 -9.05 -17.63 2.03
C LYS A 233 -8.90 -16.16 1.61
N MET A 234 -9.57 -15.26 2.32
CA MET A 234 -9.40 -13.82 2.19
C MET A 234 -8.60 -13.28 3.36
N ALA A 235 -7.77 -12.29 3.12
CA ALA A 235 -7.09 -11.55 4.16
C ALA A 235 -7.96 -10.43 4.73
N VAL A 236 -7.69 -9.99 5.95
CA VAL A 236 -8.32 -8.82 6.57
C VAL A 236 -7.26 -7.77 6.89
N ILE A 237 -7.39 -6.60 6.28
CA ILE A 237 -6.54 -5.45 6.50
C ILE A 237 -7.36 -4.35 7.17
N ALA A 238 -6.96 -3.98 8.38
CA ALA A 238 -7.60 -2.89 9.10
C ALA A 238 -7.02 -1.54 8.66
N TRP A 239 -7.86 -0.57 8.28
CA TRP A 239 -7.39 0.77 7.96
C TRP A 239 -7.94 1.82 8.92
N PHE A 240 -7.16 2.89 9.12
CA PHE A 240 -7.49 4.03 9.96
C PHE A 240 -7.67 5.28 9.10
N GLN A 241 -8.73 6.07 9.41
CA GLN A 241 -8.84 7.40 8.81
C GLN A 241 -7.71 8.34 9.32
N MET A 242 -7.43 9.41 8.57
CA MET A 242 -6.32 10.33 8.84
C MET A 242 -6.28 10.91 10.26
N ASN A 243 -7.44 11.19 10.86
CA ASN A 243 -7.58 11.80 12.19
C ASN A 243 -7.89 10.78 13.28
N ALA A 244 -7.76 9.47 13.00
CA ALA A 244 -7.98 8.45 14.01
C ALA A 244 -6.95 8.55 15.13
N ASN A 245 -7.43 8.34 16.36
CA ASN A 245 -6.53 8.13 17.49
C ASN A 245 -6.05 6.68 17.48
N GLU A 246 -4.83 6.47 17.00
CA GLU A 246 -4.20 5.17 16.89
C GLU A 246 -3.38 4.88 18.15
N ASP A 247 -3.94 4.16 19.11
CA ASP A 247 -3.26 3.81 20.35
C ASP A 247 -2.84 2.33 20.41
N LEU A 248 -1.92 2.03 21.34
CA LEU A 248 -1.37 0.68 21.51
C LEU A 248 -2.42 -0.37 21.96
N LYS A 249 -3.52 0.06 22.60
CA LYS A 249 -4.60 -0.85 23.02
C LYS A 249 -5.39 -1.32 21.80
N ILE A 250 -5.64 -0.42 20.85
CA ILE A 250 -6.30 -0.76 19.58
C ILE A 250 -5.42 -1.72 18.80
N TYR A 251 -4.13 -1.44 18.66
CA TYR A 251 -3.19 -2.33 17.96
C TYR A 251 -3.15 -3.72 18.63
N LYS A 252 -3.03 -3.78 19.97
CA LYS A 252 -3.05 -5.04 20.69
C LYS A 252 -4.31 -5.86 20.40
N LYS A 253 -5.49 -5.20 20.40
CA LYS A 253 -6.76 -5.85 20.06
C LYS A 253 -6.77 -6.40 18.63
N LEU A 254 -6.33 -5.61 17.65
CA LEU A 254 -6.27 -6.05 16.25
C LEU A 254 -5.32 -7.23 16.08
N PHE A 255 -4.16 -7.22 16.74
CA PHE A 255 -3.20 -8.32 16.74
C PHE A 255 -3.81 -9.60 17.35
N GLN A 256 -4.51 -9.48 18.46
CA GLN A 256 -5.18 -10.61 19.13
C GLN A 256 -6.33 -11.19 18.29
N LEU A 257 -7.05 -10.35 17.54
CA LEU A 257 -8.10 -10.78 16.62
C LEU A 257 -7.53 -11.48 15.38
N GLY A 258 -6.24 -11.30 15.06
CA GLY A 258 -5.59 -11.97 13.95
C GLY A 258 -5.80 -11.27 12.61
N VAL A 259 -5.77 -9.93 12.56
CA VAL A 259 -5.72 -9.21 11.27
C VAL A 259 -4.45 -9.56 10.51
N ASP A 260 -4.50 -9.57 9.20
CA ASP A 260 -3.35 -9.89 8.34
C ASP A 260 -2.47 -8.67 8.07
N GLY A 261 -3.06 -7.48 8.09
CA GLY A 261 -2.34 -6.22 7.92
C GLY A 261 -3.05 -5.02 8.54
N ILE A 262 -2.33 -3.91 8.61
CA ILE A 262 -2.85 -2.64 9.12
C ILE A 262 -2.32 -1.50 8.24
N ILE A 263 -3.24 -0.69 7.70
CA ILE A 263 -2.95 0.59 7.06
C ILE A 263 -3.02 1.67 8.15
N THR A 264 -1.88 2.28 8.50
CA THR A 264 -1.70 3.13 9.67
C THR A 264 -1.09 4.49 9.33
N ASN A 265 -1.48 5.52 10.10
CA ASN A 265 -0.89 6.87 10.00
C ASN A 265 0.44 7.00 10.78
N VAL A 266 0.77 6.03 11.63
CA VAL A 266 1.99 6.05 12.48
C VAL A 266 2.80 4.74 12.30
N PRO A 267 3.26 4.45 11.07
CA PRO A 267 3.84 3.15 10.72
C PRO A 267 5.12 2.81 11.49
N ASN A 268 5.93 3.81 11.86
CA ASN A 268 7.11 3.66 12.69
C ASN A 268 6.76 3.16 14.11
N ILE A 269 5.72 3.72 14.73
CA ILE A 269 5.24 3.31 16.06
C ILE A 269 4.67 1.90 16.01
N LEU A 270 3.79 1.62 15.03
CA LEU A 270 3.21 0.29 14.85
C LEU A 270 4.30 -0.77 14.60
N LYS A 271 5.34 -0.43 13.83
CA LYS A 271 6.46 -1.34 13.58
C LYS A 271 7.22 -1.69 14.86
N LEU A 272 7.51 -0.71 15.71
CA LEU A 272 8.13 -0.95 17.02
C LEU A 272 7.26 -1.84 17.91
N PHE A 273 5.96 -1.55 17.95
CA PHE A 273 4.99 -2.35 18.68
C PHE A 273 4.95 -3.80 18.16
N ARG A 274 4.86 -4.00 16.85
CA ARG A 274 4.86 -5.31 16.21
C ARG A 274 6.11 -6.12 16.54
N ASP A 275 7.27 -5.52 16.40
CA ASP A 275 8.54 -6.20 16.63
C ASP A 275 8.68 -6.61 18.11
N HIS A 276 8.22 -5.78 19.04
CA HIS A 276 8.17 -6.11 20.48
C HIS A 276 7.11 -7.21 20.77
N TYR A 277 5.92 -7.14 20.19
CA TYR A 277 4.86 -8.13 20.36
C TYR A 277 5.33 -9.53 19.99
N TYR A 278 5.94 -9.67 18.80
CA TYR A 278 6.43 -10.98 18.33
C TYR A 278 7.71 -11.46 19.04
N SER A 279 8.53 -10.58 19.60
CA SER A 279 9.67 -11.00 20.42
C SER A 279 9.22 -11.68 21.71
N LYS A 280 8.16 -11.17 22.36
CA LYS A 280 7.59 -11.79 23.57
C LYS A 280 6.96 -13.16 23.33
N ILE A 281 6.37 -13.38 22.13
CA ILE A 281 5.76 -14.67 21.78
C ILE A 281 6.84 -15.74 21.55
N LYS A 282 7.98 -15.37 20.97
CA LYS A 282 9.07 -16.32 20.70
C LYS A 282 9.80 -16.79 21.97
N ASN A 283 9.71 -16.02 23.04
CA ASN A 283 10.38 -16.29 24.33
C ASN A 283 9.46 -17.00 25.34
N LYS A 284 8.24 -17.37 24.93
CA LYS A 284 7.34 -18.27 25.64
C LYS A 284 7.29 -19.63 24.97
#